data_39540fdd469ede36f8b03dec9ade109a
#
_entry.id   39540fdd469ede36f8b03dec9ade109a
#
_cell.length_a   1.000
_cell.length_b   1.000
_cell.length_c   1.000
_cell.angle_alpha   90.00
_cell.angle_beta   90.00
_cell.angle_gamma   90.00
#
_symmetry.space_group_name_H-M   'P 1'
#
loop_
_entity.id
_entity.type
_entity.pdbx_description
1 polymer ?
#
loop_
_entity_poly.entity_id
_entity_poly.type
_entity_poly.pdbx_seq_one_letter_code
_entity_poly.pdbx_strand_id
1 'polypeptide(L)'
;MALLYQVSNVSRNASEEFAESNVTDSLEKSSRTLLIVKITCYSAICITGTIGNLMLIFSLALERQRKTSQYFILNLATVDLLTCVLSIPFDIVLVALGGWPFGSVLCRIIYPLQTIFMAVSVSTLLCMALERHRAIIHPLKYKIPGRVIILVITLIWVLSAALVSPYALALKMKNGNCVENWPNNDPIYPKMFTLGVFLLLYLGPLCVISVTYTRIGVHLRAHSRKANFLVASKKASVKKHARRNIRVVKVFVFAVIAFAVCLLPFHVMWIWSEFGNGQKWPHFSTVLTFAYVIFYANSAVDPYIFGALGRRYNSCRCLYQRFDKSGLTIIFSDRERRKKMARNWKREKLATPCVNGGRAKDCYNGKERLQFNNNFFGLVYESTI
;
A
#
# COMPACT_ATOMS: atom_id res chain seq x y z
N MET A 1 -11.97 25.12 -14.79
CA MET A 1 -11.01 25.86 -13.95
C MET A 1 -10.61 27.17 -14.64
N ALA A 2 -11.56 28.06 -14.84
CA ALA A 2 -11.29 29.40 -15.37
C ALA A 2 -12.47 30.31 -15.02
N LEU A 3 -12.44 30.93 -13.84
CA LEU A 3 -13.33 32.04 -13.49
C LEU A 3 -12.76 32.76 -12.25
N LEU A 4 -11.79 33.63 -12.49
CA LEU A 4 -11.39 34.71 -11.59
C LEU A 4 -10.71 35.79 -12.44
N TYR A 5 -11.49 36.69 -13.03
CA TYR A 5 -11.09 38.07 -13.28
C TYR A 5 -12.26 38.84 -13.88
N GLN A 6 -13.01 39.53 -13.04
CA GLN A 6 -13.67 40.79 -13.37
C GLN A 6 -14.23 41.40 -12.09
N VAL A 7 -13.56 42.40 -11.56
CA VAL A 7 -14.21 43.44 -10.75
C VAL A 7 -13.64 44.79 -11.17
N SER A 8 -14.56 45.62 -11.55
CA SER A 8 -14.41 46.96 -12.10
C SER A 8 -14.08 48.02 -11.04
N ASN A 9 -13.40 49.07 -11.51
CA ASN A 9 -13.03 50.27 -10.82
C ASN A 9 -14.22 51.06 -10.22
N VAL A 10 -14.14 51.34 -8.94
CA VAL A 10 -14.87 52.45 -8.30
C VAL A 10 -13.92 53.20 -7.35
N SER A 11 -13.83 54.51 -7.49
CA SER A 11 -13.06 55.43 -6.66
C SER A 11 -13.48 55.37 -5.19
N ARG A 12 -12.53 55.14 -4.28
CA ARG A 12 -12.76 55.03 -2.83
C ARG A 12 -11.88 55.94 -2.01
N ASN A 13 -12.38 56.43 -0.91
CA ASN A 13 -11.68 57.29 0.07
C ASN A 13 -10.54 56.53 0.79
N ALA A 14 -9.49 57.23 1.21
CA ALA A 14 -8.23 56.66 1.74
C ALA A 14 -8.43 55.70 2.94
N SER A 15 -9.52 55.79 3.72
CA SER A 15 -9.86 54.89 4.80
C SER A 15 -10.40 53.51 4.34
N GLU A 16 -11.05 53.49 3.17
CA GLU A 16 -11.52 52.25 2.54
C GLU A 16 -10.36 51.53 1.85
N GLU A 17 -9.44 52.28 1.24
CA GLU A 17 -8.23 51.74 0.58
C GLU A 17 -7.30 51.08 1.57
N PHE A 18 -7.17 51.61 2.81
CA PHE A 18 -6.39 50.96 3.91
C PHE A 18 -7.06 49.69 4.48
N ALA A 19 -8.38 49.68 4.57
CA ALA A 19 -9.16 48.51 4.98
C ALA A 19 -9.10 47.42 3.90
N GLU A 20 -9.18 47.79 2.62
CA GLU A 20 -9.10 46.88 1.47
C GLU A 20 -7.69 46.27 1.32
N SER A 21 -6.64 47.05 1.57
CA SER A 21 -5.25 46.54 1.56
C SER A 21 -4.99 45.53 2.67
N ASN A 22 -5.53 45.75 3.88
CA ASN A 22 -5.41 44.79 4.98
C ASN A 22 -6.21 43.51 4.75
N VAL A 23 -7.39 43.60 4.11
CA VAL A 23 -8.19 42.42 3.73
C VAL A 23 -7.54 41.64 2.62
N THR A 24 -6.99 42.29 1.59
CA THR A 24 -6.25 41.61 0.51
C THR A 24 -4.99 40.93 1.01
N ASP A 25 -4.21 41.57 1.89
CA ASP A 25 -3.02 41.00 2.52
C ASP A 25 -3.34 39.79 3.38
N SER A 26 -4.43 39.83 4.15
CA SER A 26 -4.91 38.71 4.96
C SER A 26 -5.41 37.54 4.11
N LEU A 27 -6.09 37.80 3.00
CA LEU A 27 -6.54 36.77 2.05
C LEU A 27 -5.35 36.13 1.32
N GLU A 28 -4.38 36.92 0.88
CA GLU A 28 -3.16 36.42 0.24
C GLU A 28 -2.34 35.55 1.21
N LYS A 29 -2.16 35.98 2.45
CA LYS A 29 -1.48 35.22 3.50
C LYS A 29 -2.21 33.91 3.81
N SER A 30 -3.53 33.92 3.87
CA SER A 30 -4.34 32.72 4.05
C SER A 30 -4.19 31.75 2.89
N SER A 31 -4.18 32.25 1.64
CA SER A 31 -3.97 31.44 0.44
C SER A 31 -2.59 30.82 0.40
N ARG A 32 -1.54 31.57 0.72
CA ARG A 32 -0.14 31.06 0.82
C ARG A 32 -0.01 30.00 1.91
N THR A 33 -0.59 30.21 3.08
CA THR A 33 -0.57 29.24 4.18
C THR A 33 -1.24 27.92 3.76
N LEU A 34 -2.40 28.01 3.10
CA LEU A 34 -3.11 26.84 2.61
C LEU A 34 -2.28 26.05 1.55
N LEU A 35 -1.59 26.77 0.66
CA LEU A 35 -0.70 26.17 -0.32
C LEU A 35 0.46 25.40 0.36
N ILE A 36 1.10 26.01 1.35
CA ILE A 36 2.19 25.38 2.11
C ILE A 36 1.68 24.11 2.82
N VAL A 37 0.51 24.16 3.45
CA VAL A 37 -0.09 22.99 4.11
C VAL A 37 -0.34 21.86 3.11
N LYS A 38 -0.91 22.16 1.93
CA LYS A 38 -1.15 21.17 0.88
C LYS A 38 0.16 20.49 0.44
N ILE A 39 1.18 21.28 0.08
CA ILE A 39 2.48 20.76 -0.36
C ILE A 39 3.15 19.94 0.74
N THR A 40 3.10 20.39 1.98
CA THR A 40 3.68 19.67 3.12
C THR A 40 3.01 18.31 3.34
N CYS A 41 1.66 18.25 3.26
CA CYS A 41 0.92 16.99 3.37
C CYS A 41 1.29 16.01 2.24
N TYR A 42 1.29 16.46 1.00
CA TYR A 42 1.69 15.63 -0.15
C TYR A 42 3.13 15.12 -0.01
N SER A 43 4.07 16.00 0.36
CA SER A 43 5.48 15.64 0.53
C SER A 43 5.67 14.62 1.66
N ALA A 44 4.99 14.80 2.79
CA ALA A 44 5.04 13.87 3.90
C ALA A 44 4.52 12.48 3.50
N ILE A 45 3.41 12.39 2.78
CA ILE A 45 2.84 11.15 2.26
C ILE A 45 3.79 10.50 1.26
N CYS A 46 4.33 11.29 0.32
CA CYS A 46 5.29 10.82 -0.69
C CYS A 46 6.52 10.17 -0.03
N ILE A 47 7.15 10.85 0.91
CA ILE A 47 8.36 10.36 1.59
C ILE A 47 8.06 9.12 2.43
N THR A 48 7.04 9.19 3.30
CA THR A 48 6.69 8.07 4.20
C THR A 48 6.19 6.85 3.44
N GLY A 49 5.39 7.05 2.38
CA GLY A 49 4.92 5.98 1.51
C GLY A 49 6.05 5.34 0.70
N THR A 50 6.94 6.14 0.13
CA THR A 50 8.11 5.62 -0.62
C THR A 50 8.99 4.77 0.27
N ILE A 51 9.39 5.27 1.43
CA ILE A 51 10.25 4.54 2.38
C ILE A 51 9.54 3.27 2.87
N GLY A 52 8.28 3.38 3.29
CA GLY A 52 7.50 2.26 3.81
C GLY A 52 7.32 1.13 2.81
N ASN A 53 6.93 1.45 1.57
CA ASN A 53 6.72 0.45 0.52
C ASN A 53 8.03 -0.17 0.04
N LEU A 54 9.13 0.60 -0.10
CA LEU A 54 10.45 0.04 -0.38
C LEU A 54 10.90 -0.95 0.69
N MET A 55 10.73 -0.62 1.98
CA MET A 55 11.05 -1.53 3.07
C MET A 55 10.21 -2.80 3.04
N LEU A 56 8.92 -2.70 2.71
CA LEU A 56 8.02 -3.84 2.59
C LEU A 56 8.40 -4.73 1.40
N ILE A 57 8.66 -4.15 0.22
CA ILE A 57 9.12 -4.86 -0.98
C ILE A 57 10.42 -5.60 -0.69
N PHE A 58 11.42 -4.93 -0.12
CA PHE A 58 12.71 -5.52 0.22
C PHE A 58 12.56 -6.67 1.23
N SER A 59 11.74 -6.48 2.28
CA SER A 59 11.45 -7.52 3.27
C SER A 59 10.85 -8.79 2.65
N LEU A 60 9.91 -8.62 1.69
CA LEU A 60 9.26 -9.72 1.00
C LEU A 60 10.16 -10.36 -0.08
N ALA A 61 11.03 -9.57 -0.73
CA ALA A 61 11.96 -10.06 -1.74
C ALA A 61 12.99 -11.05 -1.16
N LEU A 62 13.38 -10.86 0.10
CA LEU A 62 14.34 -11.74 0.80
C LEU A 62 13.73 -13.08 1.27
N GLU A 63 12.43 -13.29 1.13
CA GLU A 63 11.80 -14.57 1.51
C GLU A 63 11.95 -15.62 0.40
N ARG A 64 12.65 -16.73 0.72
CA ARG A 64 12.91 -17.83 -0.25
C ARG A 64 11.65 -18.57 -0.70
N GLN A 65 10.64 -18.69 0.19
CA GLN A 65 9.36 -19.35 -0.10
C GLN A 65 8.21 -18.40 0.18
N ARG A 66 7.63 -17.86 -0.88
CA ARG A 66 6.51 -16.92 -0.77
C ARG A 66 5.18 -17.66 -0.65
N LYS A 67 4.34 -17.19 0.26
CA LYS A 67 2.93 -17.60 0.35
C LYS A 67 2.12 -16.86 -0.70
N THR A 68 0.98 -17.42 -1.09
CA THR A 68 0.05 -16.82 -2.06
C THR A 68 -0.23 -15.33 -1.78
N SER A 69 -0.60 -15.00 -0.54
CA SER A 69 -0.88 -13.61 -0.16
C SER A 69 0.33 -12.67 -0.25
N GLN A 70 1.55 -13.16 -0.17
CA GLN A 70 2.74 -12.31 -0.26
C GLN A 70 3.00 -11.80 -1.67
N TYR A 71 2.54 -12.52 -2.71
CA TYR A 71 2.56 -12.03 -4.09
C TYR A 71 1.62 -10.82 -4.25
N PHE A 72 0.40 -10.91 -3.69
CA PHE A 72 -0.54 -9.80 -3.74
C PHE A 72 -0.08 -8.59 -2.90
N ILE A 73 0.51 -8.84 -1.70
CA ILE A 73 1.07 -7.75 -0.88
C ILE A 73 2.25 -7.09 -1.62
N LEU A 74 3.08 -7.87 -2.33
CA LEU A 74 4.18 -7.33 -3.13
C LEU A 74 3.65 -6.47 -4.28
N ASN A 75 2.60 -6.93 -4.99
CA ASN A 75 1.94 -6.16 -6.04
C ASN A 75 1.36 -4.86 -5.49
N LEU A 76 0.66 -4.90 -4.36
CA LEU A 76 0.10 -3.73 -3.70
C LEU A 76 1.21 -2.73 -3.31
N ALA A 77 2.26 -3.19 -2.63
CA ALA A 77 3.40 -2.33 -2.27
C ALA A 77 4.11 -1.73 -3.50
N THR A 78 4.15 -2.45 -4.63
CA THR A 78 4.70 -1.93 -5.88
C THR A 78 3.82 -0.80 -6.45
N VAL A 79 2.50 -0.99 -6.48
CA VAL A 79 1.56 0.04 -6.95
C VAL A 79 1.59 1.27 -6.05
N ASP A 80 1.60 1.08 -4.72
CA ASP A 80 1.69 2.18 -3.76
C ASP A 80 3.01 2.96 -3.90
N LEU A 81 4.11 2.25 -4.15
CA LEU A 81 5.40 2.89 -4.45
C LEU A 81 5.32 3.72 -5.74
N LEU A 82 4.72 3.16 -6.81
CA LEU A 82 4.52 3.88 -8.07
C LEU A 82 3.62 5.10 -7.88
N THR A 83 2.56 5.00 -7.09
CA THR A 83 1.70 6.14 -6.71
C THR A 83 2.51 7.23 -6.02
N CYS A 84 3.35 6.87 -5.04
CA CYS A 84 4.18 7.83 -4.31
C CYS A 84 5.24 8.50 -5.21
N VAL A 85 5.85 7.77 -6.15
CA VAL A 85 6.98 8.27 -6.97
C VAL A 85 6.52 8.93 -8.27
N LEU A 86 5.41 8.47 -8.86
CA LEU A 86 4.92 8.98 -10.14
C LEU A 86 3.70 9.90 -9.99
N SER A 87 2.72 9.58 -9.13
CA SER A 87 1.49 10.39 -9.05
C SER A 87 1.66 11.63 -8.19
N ILE A 88 2.09 11.45 -6.94
CA ILE A 88 2.16 12.55 -5.96
C ILE A 88 3.10 13.69 -6.39
N PRO A 89 4.30 13.46 -6.98
CA PRO A 89 5.15 14.56 -7.41
C PRO A 89 4.52 15.43 -8.50
N PHE A 90 3.76 14.84 -9.45
CA PHE A 90 3.04 15.62 -10.46
C PHE A 90 1.94 16.47 -9.83
N ASP A 91 1.21 15.94 -8.84
CA ASP A 91 0.17 16.69 -8.13
C ASP A 91 0.76 17.81 -7.26
N ILE A 92 1.94 17.63 -6.67
CA ILE A 92 2.67 18.70 -5.96
C ILE A 92 2.95 19.86 -6.90
N VAL A 93 3.49 19.59 -8.09
CA VAL A 93 3.79 20.63 -9.09
C VAL A 93 2.51 21.30 -9.58
N LEU A 94 1.45 20.52 -9.84
CA LEU A 94 0.15 21.03 -10.25
C LEU A 94 -0.43 22.01 -9.21
N VAL A 95 -0.36 21.63 -7.93
CA VAL A 95 -0.85 22.46 -6.80
C VAL A 95 0.02 23.71 -6.64
N ALA A 96 1.34 23.60 -6.85
CA ALA A 96 2.28 24.71 -6.71
C ALA A 96 2.15 25.76 -7.83
N LEU A 97 1.93 25.30 -9.08
CA LEU A 97 1.88 26.17 -10.26
C LEU A 97 0.46 26.59 -10.67
N GLY A 98 -0.56 25.94 -10.13
CA GLY A 98 -1.97 26.20 -10.47
C GLY A 98 -2.38 25.82 -11.88
N GLY A 99 -1.55 25.05 -12.63
CA GLY A 99 -1.80 24.65 -14.00
C GLY A 99 -0.97 23.44 -14.41
N TRP A 100 -1.16 22.92 -15.64
CA TRP A 100 -0.48 21.74 -16.15
C TRP A 100 0.75 22.11 -17.02
N PRO A 101 1.99 22.07 -16.50
CA PRO A 101 3.19 22.49 -17.23
C PRO A 101 3.80 21.39 -18.10
N PHE A 102 3.30 20.14 -18.04
CA PHE A 102 4.00 18.97 -18.58
C PHE A 102 3.63 18.61 -20.02
N GLY A 103 2.82 19.42 -20.69
CA GLY A 103 2.43 19.20 -22.09
C GLY A 103 1.36 18.11 -22.30
N SER A 104 1.00 17.87 -23.57
CA SER A 104 -0.12 17.04 -23.95
C SER A 104 0.12 15.53 -23.75
N VAL A 105 1.36 15.08 -23.92
CA VAL A 105 1.71 13.66 -23.79
C VAL A 105 1.54 13.20 -22.35
N LEU A 106 2.12 13.90 -21.40
CA LEU A 106 2.02 13.55 -19.99
C LEU A 106 0.60 13.74 -19.42
N CYS A 107 -0.17 14.70 -19.96
CA CYS A 107 -1.60 14.84 -19.64
C CYS A 107 -2.38 13.52 -19.89
N ARG A 108 -2.15 12.87 -21.04
CA ARG A 108 -2.80 11.61 -21.41
C ARG A 108 -2.22 10.37 -20.74
N ILE A 109 -1.11 10.48 -20.05
CA ILE A 109 -0.46 9.37 -19.36
C ILE A 109 -0.69 9.44 -17.86
N ILE A 110 -0.43 10.57 -17.21
CA ILE A 110 -0.37 10.67 -15.75
C ILE A 110 -1.74 10.50 -15.11
N TYR A 111 -2.76 11.22 -15.56
CA TYR A 111 -4.09 11.10 -14.94
C TYR A 111 -4.73 9.70 -15.11
N PRO A 112 -4.67 9.06 -16.31
CA PRO A 112 -5.10 7.68 -16.45
C PRO A 112 -4.28 6.71 -15.60
N LEU A 113 -2.96 6.92 -15.50
CA LEU A 113 -2.09 6.08 -14.71
C LEU A 113 -2.44 6.10 -13.21
N GLN A 114 -2.82 7.27 -12.67
CA GLN A 114 -3.33 7.40 -11.30
C GLN A 114 -4.59 6.56 -11.08
N THR A 115 -5.52 6.59 -12.03
CA THR A 115 -6.76 5.79 -11.99
C THR A 115 -6.46 4.29 -12.15
N ILE A 116 -5.50 3.92 -13.00
CA ILE A 116 -5.03 2.52 -13.15
C ILE A 116 -4.44 2.03 -11.84
N PHE A 117 -3.59 2.81 -11.17
CA PHE A 117 -3.01 2.43 -9.88
C PHE A 117 -4.09 2.20 -8.82
N MET A 118 -5.10 3.07 -8.75
CA MET A 118 -6.25 2.86 -7.89
C MET A 118 -6.97 1.55 -8.22
N ALA A 119 -7.27 1.28 -9.48
CA ALA A 119 -7.95 0.08 -9.93
C ALA A 119 -7.17 -1.20 -9.60
N VAL A 120 -5.84 -1.18 -9.79
CA VAL A 120 -4.94 -2.31 -9.45
C VAL A 120 -4.90 -2.53 -7.94
N SER A 121 -4.82 -1.48 -7.12
CA SER A 121 -4.82 -1.58 -5.65
C SER A 121 -6.10 -2.21 -5.15
N VAL A 122 -7.26 -1.71 -5.59
CA VAL A 122 -8.59 -2.23 -5.22
C VAL A 122 -8.76 -3.69 -5.61
N SER A 123 -8.45 -4.02 -6.87
CA SER A 123 -8.56 -5.39 -7.40
C SER A 123 -7.63 -6.36 -6.66
N THR A 124 -6.45 -5.88 -6.27
CA THR A 124 -5.50 -6.65 -5.46
C THR A 124 -6.05 -6.93 -4.06
N LEU A 125 -6.65 -5.93 -3.39
CA LEU A 125 -7.31 -6.10 -2.09
C LEU A 125 -8.48 -7.09 -2.17
N LEU A 126 -9.28 -7.01 -3.23
CA LEU A 126 -10.38 -7.95 -3.50
C LEU A 126 -9.86 -9.39 -3.67
N CYS A 127 -8.84 -9.59 -4.50
CA CYS A 127 -8.22 -10.91 -4.69
C CYS A 127 -7.62 -11.46 -3.41
N MET A 128 -7.01 -10.60 -2.57
CA MET A 128 -6.52 -11.00 -1.25
C MET A 128 -7.64 -11.44 -0.32
N ALA A 129 -8.79 -10.77 -0.32
CA ALA A 129 -9.95 -11.15 0.49
C ALA A 129 -10.50 -12.52 0.05
N LEU A 130 -10.65 -12.75 -1.25
CA LEU A 130 -11.10 -14.03 -1.81
C LEU A 130 -10.11 -15.17 -1.53
N GLU A 131 -8.82 -14.91 -1.64
CA GLU A 131 -7.77 -15.88 -1.30
C GLU A 131 -7.82 -16.24 0.18
N ARG A 132 -7.99 -15.25 1.07
CA ARG A 132 -8.16 -15.49 2.51
C ARG A 132 -9.41 -16.32 2.83
N HIS A 133 -10.53 -16.01 2.18
CA HIS A 133 -11.76 -16.78 2.32
C HIS A 133 -11.53 -18.25 1.96
N ARG A 134 -10.93 -18.50 0.78
CA ARG A 134 -10.61 -19.85 0.33
C ARG A 134 -9.67 -20.58 1.31
N ALA A 135 -8.61 -19.92 1.77
CA ALA A 135 -7.61 -20.52 2.65
C ALA A 135 -8.15 -20.86 4.05
N ILE A 136 -9.17 -20.13 4.53
CA ILE A 136 -9.72 -20.31 5.88
C ILE A 136 -10.92 -21.25 5.86
N ILE A 137 -11.83 -21.12 4.90
CA ILE A 137 -13.07 -21.91 4.85
C ILE A 137 -12.84 -23.29 4.20
N HIS A 138 -11.92 -23.35 3.23
CA HIS A 138 -11.61 -24.59 2.51
C HIS A 138 -10.12 -24.98 2.66
N PRO A 139 -9.64 -25.32 3.87
CA PRO A 139 -8.21 -25.53 4.12
C PRO A 139 -7.64 -26.77 3.42
N LEU A 140 -8.50 -27.72 3.02
CA LEU A 140 -8.11 -28.94 2.31
C LEU A 140 -8.00 -28.78 0.79
N LYS A 141 -8.50 -27.66 0.22
CA LYS A 141 -8.35 -27.42 -1.22
C LYS A 141 -6.87 -27.14 -1.55
N TYR A 142 -6.46 -27.64 -2.73
CA TYR A 142 -5.11 -27.46 -3.26
C TYR A 142 -4.66 -25.97 -3.23
N LYS A 143 -3.44 -25.74 -2.81
CA LYS A 143 -2.86 -24.39 -2.79
C LYS A 143 -2.72 -23.86 -4.22
N ILE A 144 -3.08 -22.61 -4.43
CA ILE A 144 -2.93 -21.94 -5.72
C ILE A 144 -1.43 -21.83 -6.04
N PRO A 145 -0.96 -22.36 -7.18
CA PRO A 145 0.44 -22.25 -7.57
C PRO A 145 0.81 -20.82 -7.91
N GLY A 146 2.07 -20.43 -7.67
CA GLY A 146 2.53 -19.06 -7.88
C GLY A 146 2.35 -18.55 -9.30
N ARG A 147 2.45 -19.43 -10.32
CA ARG A 147 2.21 -19.09 -11.73
C ARG A 147 0.78 -18.55 -11.97
N VAL A 148 -0.23 -19.18 -11.34
CA VAL A 148 -1.62 -18.73 -11.46
C VAL A 148 -1.80 -17.37 -10.78
N ILE A 149 -1.10 -17.11 -9.67
CA ILE A 149 -1.19 -15.82 -8.98
C ILE A 149 -0.57 -14.71 -9.84
N ILE A 150 0.57 -14.98 -10.47
CA ILE A 150 1.22 -14.03 -11.40
C ILE A 150 0.28 -13.74 -12.58
N LEU A 151 -0.35 -14.76 -13.15
CA LEU A 151 -1.35 -14.58 -14.21
C LEU A 151 -2.51 -13.68 -13.75
N VAL A 152 -3.06 -13.93 -12.55
CA VAL A 152 -4.13 -13.08 -11.98
C VAL A 152 -3.66 -11.63 -11.82
N ILE A 153 -2.44 -11.40 -11.32
CA ILE A 153 -1.88 -10.05 -11.19
C ILE A 153 -1.73 -9.40 -12.57
N THR A 154 -1.20 -10.10 -13.57
CA THR A 154 -1.11 -9.58 -14.94
C THR A 154 -2.47 -9.21 -15.50
N LEU A 155 -3.48 -10.05 -15.30
CA LEU A 155 -4.85 -9.76 -15.72
C LEU A 155 -5.42 -8.53 -15.01
N ILE A 156 -5.15 -8.33 -13.72
CA ILE A 156 -5.55 -7.12 -12.99
C ILE A 156 -4.99 -5.88 -13.67
N TRP A 157 -3.69 -5.84 -14.02
CA TRP A 157 -3.07 -4.71 -14.71
C TRP A 157 -3.67 -4.45 -16.07
N VAL A 158 -3.85 -5.49 -16.90
CA VAL A 158 -4.40 -5.38 -18.24
C VAL A 158 -5.86 -4.89 -18.21
N LEU A 159 -6.68 -5.48 -17.33
CA LEU A 159 -8.09 -5.08 -17.20
C LEU A 159 -8.24 -3.66 -16.64
N SER A 160 -7.38 -3.26 -15.70
CA SER A 160 -7.35 -1.89 -15.18
C SER A 160 -7.00 -0.88 -16.27
N ALA A 161 -6.00 -1.18 -17.10
CA ALA A 161 -5.63 -0.33 -18.23
C ALA A 161 -6.74 -0.26 -19.29
N ALA A 162 -7.39 -1.37 -19.59
CA ALA A 162 -8.52 -1.41 -20.51
C ALA A 162 -9.72 -0.60 -20.00
N LEU A 163 -10.04 -0.70 -18.70
CA LEU A 163 -11.13 0.05 -18.07
C LEU A 163 -10.90 1.58 -18.15
N VAL A 164 -9.66 2.02 -18.02
CA VAL A 164 -9.29 3.44 -17.96
C VAL A 164 -8.98 4.01 -19.36
N SER A 165 -8.82 3.18 -20.37
CA SER A 165 -8.46 3.63 -21.73
C SER A 165 -9.41 4.69 -22.34
N PRO A 166 -10.76 4.66 -22.15
CA PRO A 166 -11.62 5.72 -22.65
C PRO A 166 -11.31 7.09 -22.05
N TYR A 167 -10.95 7.13 -20.76
CA TYR A 167 -10.54 8.36 -20.08
C TYR A 167 -9.26 8.93 -20.66
N ALA A 168 -8.26 8.08 -20.94
CA ALA A 168 -7.01 8.50 -21.56
C ALA A 168 -7.23 9.16 -22.95
N LEU A 169 -8.19 8.65 -23.72
CA LEU A 169 -8.57 9.18 -25.01
C LEU A 169 -9.34 10.49 -24.92
N ALA A 170 -10.09 10.71 -23.84
CA ALA A 170 -10.86 11.92 -23.61
C ALA A 170 -10.00 13.11 -23.16
N LEU A 171 -8.78 12.89 -22.64
CA LEU A 171 -7.92 13.97 -22.14
C LEU A 171 -7.26 14.76 -23.27
N LYS A 172 -7.36 16.10 -23.19
CA LYS A 172 -6.72 17.06 -24.13
C LYS A 172 -6.17 18.27 -23.40
N MET A 173 -5.13 18.88 -23.99
CA MET A 173 -4.64 20.18 -23.54
C MET A 173 -5.52 21.30 -24.09
N LYS A 174 -6.00 22.19 -23.20
CA LYS A 174 -6.74 23.40 -23.56
C LYS A 174 -6.32 24.52 -22.61
N ASN A 175 -5.87 25.66 -23.16
CA ASN A 175 -5.47 26.86 -22.40
C ASN A 175 -4.46 26.57 -21.27
N GLY A 176 -3.44 25.75 -21.53
CA GLY A 176 -2.42 25.40 -20.53
C GLY A 176 -2.87 24.41 -19.44
N ASN A 177 -4.09 23.87 -19.54
CA ASN A 177 -4.62 22.89 -18.59
C ASN A 177 -4.95 21.56 -19.28
N CYS A 178 -4.80 20.48 -18.54
CA CYS A 178 -5.24 19.16 -18.97
C CYS A 178 -6.73 18.99 -18.60
N VAL A 179 -7.59 18.91 -19.61
CA VAL A 179 -9.05 18.88 -19.44
C VAL A 179 -9.67 17.67 -20.15
N GLU A 180 -10.79 17.23 -19.65
CA GLU A 180 -11.60 16.20 -20.29
C GLU A 180 -12.35 16.79 -21.48
N ASN A 181 -12.23 16.13 -22.65
CA ASN A 181 -12.94 16.48 -23.88
C ASN A 181 -13.58 15.21 -24.44
N TRP A 182 -14.74 14.90 -23.92
CA TRP A 182 -15.52 13.74 -24.31
C TRP A 182 -16.18 13.94 -25.69
N PRO A 183 -16.56 12.85 -26.40
CA PRO A 183 -17.22 12.95 -27.69
C PRO A 183 -18.47 13.84 -27.63
N ASN A 184 -18.63 14.69 -28.64
CA ASN A 184 -19.74 15.64 -28.78
C ASN A 184 -19.94 16.62 -27.61
N ASN A 185 -19.00 16.70 -26.66
CA ASN A 185 -19.13 17.43 -25.38
C ASN A 185 -20.40 17.04 -24.59
N ASP A 186 -20.90 15.82 -24.78
CA ASP A 186 -22.09 15.33 -24.09
C ASP A 186 -21.75 15.02 -22.62
N PRO A 187 -22.46 15.64 -21.67
CA PRO A 187 -22.20 15.48 -20.23
C PRO A 187 -22.52 14.07 -19.70
N ILE A 188 -23.11 13.20 -20.53
CA ILE A 188 -23.41 11.83 -20.12
C ILE A 188 -22.13 10.99 -19.94
N TYR A 189 -21.14 11.18 -20.80
CA TYR A 189 -19.90 10.39 -20.76
C TYR A 189 -19.09 10.56 -19.46
N PRO A 190 -18.74 11.78 -18.98
CA PRO A 190 -18.05 11.94 -17.72
C PRO A 190 -18.87 11.44 -16.53
N LYS A 191 -20.21 11.61 -16.55
CA LYS A 191 -21.11 11.07 -15.51
C LYS A 191 -21.07 9.55 -15.47
N MET A 192 -21.18 8.89 -16.62
CA MET A 192 -21.13 7.42 -16.71
C MET A 192 -19.78 6.87 -16.32
N PHE A 193 -18.70 7.55 -16.71
CA PHE A 193 -17.33 7.17 -16.30
C PHE A 193 -17.15 7.29 -14.79
N THR A 194 -17.50 8.42 -14.19
CA THR A 194 -17.42 8.67 -12.73
C THR A 194 -18.25 7.66 -11.94
N LEU A 195 -19.49 7.41 -12.38
CA LEU A 195 -20.36 6.41 -11.75
C LEU A 195 -19.78 4.99 -11.90
N GLY A 196 -19.27 4.65 -13.09
CA GLY A 196 -18.60 3.37 -13.34
C GLY A 196 -17.39 3.16 -12.43
N VAL A 197 -16.51 4.15 -12.32
CA VAL A 197 -15.36 4.13 -11.41
C VAL A 197 -15.81 3.95 -9.95
N PHE A 198 -16.83 4.69 -9.51
CA PHE A 198 -17.36 4.55 -8.15
C PHE A 198 -17.92 3.15 -7.89
N LEU A 199 -18.73 2.61 -8.81
CA LEU A 199 -19.35 1.30 -8.63
C LEU A 199 -18.35 0.15 -8.75
N LEU A 200 -17.44 0.20 -9.73
CA LEU A 200 -16.51 -0.90 -10.02
C LEU A 200 -15.25 -0.87 -9.16
N LEU A 201 -14.79 0.32 -8.74
CA LEU A 201 -13.52 0.46 -8.01
C LEU A 201 -13.69 0.85 -6.54
N TYR A 202 -14.90 1.13 -6.08
CA TYR A 202 -15.16 1.43 -4.68
C TYR A 202 -16.29 0.61 -4.09
N LEU A 203 -17.54 0.87 -4.47
CA LEU A 203 -18.71 0.27 -3.81
C LEU A 203 -18.80 -1.24 -4.02
N GLY A 204 -18.65 -1.73 -5.25
CA GLY A 204 -18.73 -3.16 -5.59
C GLY A 204 -17.68 -4.00 -4.86
N PRO A 205 -16.37 -3.68 -5.00
CA PRO A 205 -15.33 -4.37 -4.25
C PRO A 205 -15.55 -4.32 -2.74
N LEU A 206 -15.93 -3.17 -2.19
CA LEU A 206 -16.18 -3.01 -0.76
C LEU A 206 -17.30 -3.91 -0.26
N CYS A 207 -18.40 -4.04 -1.02
CA CYS A 207 -19.50 -4.96 -0.71
C CYS A 207 -19.02 -6.43 -0.72
N VAL A 208 -18.30 -6.86 -1.77
CA VAL A 208 -17.80 -8.23 -1.88
C VAL A 208 -16.82 -8.57 -0.75
N ILE A 209 -15.90 -7.65 -0.45
CA ILE A 209 -14.92 -7.79 0.62
C ILE A 209 -15.64 -7.89 1.98
N SER A 210 -16.63 -7.03 2.24
CA SER A 210 -17.41 -7.02 3.48
C SER A 210 -18.13 -8.33 3.72
N VAL A 211 -18.83 -8.86 2.68
CA VAL A 211 -19.48 -10.18 2.74
C VAL A 211 -18.45 -11.28 3.00
N THR A 212 -17.30 -11.21 2.33
CA THR A 212 -16.22 -12.20 2.44
C THR A 212 -15.67 -12.26 3.86
N TYR A 213 -15.34 -11.11 4.47
CA TYR A 213 -14.81 -11.07 5.85
C TYR A 213 -15.87 -11.39 6.91
N THR A 214 -17.14 -11.07 6.67
CA THR A 214 -18.24 -11.49 7.53
C THR A 214 -18.34 -13.03 7.59
N ARG A 215 -18.30 -13.69 6.42
CA ARG A 215 -18.29 -15.17 6.35
C ARG A 215 -17.08 -15.78 7.05
N ILE A 216 -15.88 -15.22 6.86
CA ILE A 216 -14.67 -15.65 7.57
C ILE A 216 -14.84 -15.47 9.07
N GLY A 217 -15.38 -14.36 9.56
CA GLY A 217 -15.60 -14.07 10.97
C GLY A 217 -16.55 -15.06 11.63
N VAL A 218 -17.67 -15.36 10.99
CA VAL A 218 -18.66 -16.35 11.45
C VAL A 218 -18.01 -17.74 11.54
N HIS A 219 -17.28 -18.16 10.50
CA HIS A 219 -16.60 -19.46 10.46
C HIS A 219 -15.55 -19.59 11.58
N LEU A 220 -14.73 -18.58 11.80
CA LEU A 220 -13.70 -18.58 12.85
C LEU A 220 -14.32 -18.62 14.26
N ARG A 221 -15.43 -17.92 14.49
CA ARG A 221 -16.16 -17.97 15.77
C ARG A 221 -16.72 -19.35 16.03
N ALA A 222 -17.36 -19.98 15.04
CA ALA A 222 -17.90 -21.34 15.14
C ALA A 222 -16.79 -22.37 15.44
N HIS A 223 -15.64 -22.25 14.73
CA HIS A 223 -14.50 -23.15 14.91
C HIS A 223 -13.85 -22.97 16.29
N SER A 224 -13.77 -21.74 16.80
CA SER A 224 -13.25 -21.44 18.13
C SER A 224 -14.13 -22.02 19.23
N ARG A 225 -15.46 -21.99 19.08
CA ARG A 225 -16.40 -22.62 20.02
C ARG A 225 -16.18 -24.15 20.06
N LYS A 226 -16.10 -24.83 18.92
CA LYS A 226 -15.83 -26.27 18.83
C LYS A 226 -14.48 -26.65 19.45
N ALA A 227 -13.45 -25.82 19.33
CA ALA A 227 -12.12 -26.06 19.89
C ALA A 227 -12.11 -26.09 21.44
N ASN A 228 -13.10 -25.51 22.11
CA ASN A 228 -13.21 -25.54 23.57
C ASN A 228 -13.60 -26.91 24.11
N PHE A 229 -14.18 -27.78 23.31
CA PHE A 229 -14.57 -29.14 23.65
C PHE A 229 -13.50 -30.21 23.38
N LEU A 230 -12.35 -29.83 22.81
CA LEU A 230 -11.27 -30.76 22.45
C LEU A 230 -10.38 -31.11 23.66
N VAL A 231 -9.77 -32.30 23.60
CA VAL A 231 -8.76 -32.75 24.57
C VAL A 231 -7.57 -31.81 24.65
N ALA A 232 -6.99 -31.65 25.85
CA ALA A 232 -5.97 -30.62 26.14
C ALA A 232 -4.77 -30.60 25.19
N SER A 233 -4.25 -31.73 24.73
CA SER A 233 -3.10 -31.83 23.80
C SER A 233 -3.41 -31.30 22.41
N LYS A 234 -4.59 -31.59 21.84
CA LYS A 234 -5.05 -31.08 20.54
C LYS A 234 -5.48 -29.61 20.64
N LYS A 235 -6.00 -29.18 21.82
CA LYS A 235 -6.48 -27.83 22.09
C LYS A 235 -5.40 -26.78 21.90
N ALA A 236 -4.17 -27.01 22.31
CA ALA A 236 -3.05 -26.05 22.20
C ALA A 236 -2.66 -25.76 20.74
N SER A 237 -2.54 -26.80 19.90
CA SER A 237 -2.21 -26.66 18.48
C SER A 237 -3.31 -25.94 17.70
N VAL A 238 -4.57 -26.36 17.87
CA VAL A 238 -5.74 -25.74 17.22
C VAL A 238 -5.87 -24.28 17.63
N LYS A 239 -5.70 -23.96 18.92
CA LYS A 239 -5.74 -22.59 19.45
C LYS A 239 -4.62 -21.70 18.86
N LYS A 240 -3.42 -22.25 18.65
CA LYS A 240 -2.29 -21.54 18.02
C LYS A 240 -2.60 -21.21 16.55
N HIS A 241 -3.15 -22.16 15.79
CA HIS A 241 -3.55 -21.93 14.40
C HIS A 241 -4.68 -20.91 14.29
N ALA A 242 -5.73 -21.03 15.12
CA ALA A 242 -6.84 -20.09 15.15
C ALA A 242 -6.37 -18.66 15.47
N ARG A 243 -5.50 -18.46 16.46
CA ARG A 243 -4.93 -17.15 16.80
C ARG A 243 -4.12 -16.55 15.65
N ARG A 244 -3.37 -17.37 14.91
CA ARG A 244 -2.61 -16.92 13.73
C ARG A 244 -3.56 -16.45 12.63
N ASN A 245 -4.60 -17.23 12.31
CA ASN A 245 -5.58 -16.87 11.29
C ASN A 245 -6.33 -15.58 11.66
N ILE A 246 -6.75 -15.43 12.92
CA ILE A 246 -7.41 -14.21 13.43
C ILE A 246 -6.49 -12.99 13.27
N ARG A 247 -5.19 -13.11 13.58
CA ARG A 247 -4.24 -11.99 13.40
C ARG A 247 -4.14 -11.57 11.94
N VAL A 248 -4.02 -12.54 11.02
CA VAL A 248 -3.95 -12.26 9.59
C VAL A 248 -5.23 -11.56 9.12
N VAL A 249 -6.40 -12.10 9.47
CA VAL A 249 -7.70 -11.51 9.11
C VAL A 249 -7.83 -10.08 9.64
N LYS A 250 -7.44 -9.81 10.89
CA LYS A 250 -7.47 -8.45 11.46
C LYS A 250 -6.67 -7.46 10.62
N VAL A 251 -5.46 -7.82 10.19
CA VAL A 251 -4.61 -6.94 9.38
C VAL A 251 -5.29 -6.61 8.04
N PHE A 252 -5.85 -7.61 7.36
CA PHE A 252 -6.58 -7.36 6.11
C PHE A 252 -7.85 -6.54 6.32
N VAL A 253 -8.58 -6.73 7.42
CA VAL A 253 -9.75 -5.90 7.76
C VAL A 253 -9.32 -4.45 8.00
N PHE A 254 -8.21 -4.21 8.70
CA PHE A 254 -7.70 -2.86 8.88
C PHE A 254 -7.30 -2.21 7.56
N ALA A 255 -6.66 -2.95 6.62
CA ALA A 255 -6.35 -2.44 5.30
C ALA A 255 -7.61 -2.03 4.51
N VAL A 256 -8.67 -2.83 4.58
CA VAL A 256 -9.94 -2.52 3.92
C VAL A 256 -10.64 -1.30 4.55
N ILE A 257 -10.58 -1.16 5.88
CA ILE A 257 -11.12 0.02 6.55
C ILE A 257 -10.34 1.27 6.14
N ALA A 258 -9.01 1.20 6.13
CA ALA A 258 -8.16 2.30 5.68
C ALA A 258 -8.49 2.69 4.23
N PHE A 259 -8.58 1.71 3.33
CA PHE A 259 -9.01 1.89 1.95
C PHE A 259 -10.39 2.57 1.86
N ALA A 260 -11.41 2.07 2.58
CA ALA A 260 -12.75 2.61 2.54
C ALA A 260 -12.79 4.08 3.01
N VAL A 261 -12.11 4.39 4.11
CA VAL A 261 -12.08 5.74 4.70
C VAL A 261 -11.27 6.71 3.84
N CYS A 262 -10.12 6.26 3.30
CA CYS A 262 -9.26 7.14 2.50
C CYS A 262 -9.83 7.47 1.13
N LEU A 263 -10.56 6.55 0.49
CA LEU A 263 -11.11 6.78 -0.85
C LEU A 263 -12.48 7.46 -0.84
N LEU A 264 -13.23 7.38 0.26
CA LEU A 264 -14.57 7.95 0.33
C LEU A 264 -14.64 9.44 -0.02
N PRO A 265 -13.81 10.33 0.58
CA PRO A 265 -13.88 11.76 0.27
C PRO A 265 -13.64 12.06 -1.21
N PHE A 266 -12.68 11.35 -1.83
CA PHE A 266 -12.38 11.47 -3.25
C PHE A 266 -13.60 11.13 -4.13
N HIS A 267 -14.23 10.00 -3.90
CA HIS A 267 -15.40 9.59 -4.68
C HIS A 267 -16.62 10.51 -4.45
N VAL A 268 -16.84 10.97 -3.20
CA VAL A 268 -17.91 11.91 -2.89
C VAL A 268 -17.71 13.22 -3.67
N MET A 269 -16.50 13.77 -3.68
CA MET A 269 -16.19 15.02 -4.39
C MET A 269 -16.40 14.89 -5.89
N TRP A 270 -15.99 13.77 -6.51
CA TRP A 270 -16.20 13.54 -7.95
C TRP A 270 -17.67 13.34 -8.31
N ILE A 271 -18.44 12.58 -7.53
CA ILE A 271 -19.88 12.42 -7.74
C ILE A 271 -20.56 13.79 -7.58
N TRP A 272 -20.22 14.56 -6.57
CA TRP A 272 -20.77 15.90 -6.39
C TRP A 272 -20.40 16.86 -7.52
N SER A 273 -19.18 16.75 -8.05
CA SER A 273 -18.76 17.50 -9.25
C SER A 273 -19.66 17.25 -10.44
N GLU A 274 -19.94 15.96 -10.74
CA GLU A 274 -20.65 15.56 -11.95
C GLU A 274 -22.18 15.64 -11.85
N PHE A 275 -22.73 15.35 -10.68
CA PHE A 275 -24.18 15.25 -10.48
C PHE A 275 -24.79 16.39 -9.67
N GLY A 276 -24.01 17.07 -8.82
CA GLY A 276 -24.48 18.07 -7.86
C GLY A 276 -24.01 19.50 -8.10
N ASN A 277 -23.39 19.81 -9.25
CA ASN A 277 -22.81 21.12 -9.53
C ASN A 277 -21.78 21.60 -8.47
N GLY A 278 -21.06 20.68 -7.83
CA GLY A 278 -20.09 20.98 -6.77
C GLY A 278 -19.02 21.99 -7.19
N GLN A 279 -18.65 22.00 -8.49
CA GLN A 279 -17.66 22.92 -9.07
C GLN A 279 -18.04 24.40 -8.92
N LYS A 280 -19.32 24.72 -8.73
CA LYS A 280 -19.79 26.10 -8.51
C LYS A 280 -19.52 26.60 -7.08
N TRP A 281 -19.21 25.71 -6.14
CA TRP A 281 -18.92 26.08 -4.77
C TRP A 281 -17.51 26.66 -4.64
N PRO A 282 -17.31 27.86 -4.04
CA PRO A 282 -16.02 28.55 -4.02
C PRO A 282 -14.87 27.75 -3.42
N HIS A 283 -15.16 26.90 -2.43
CA HIS A 283 -14.13 26.09 -1.75
C HIS A 283 -13.95 24.68 -2.32
N PHE A 284 -14.65 24.34 -3.42
CA PHE A 284 -14.62 23.02 -4.02
C PHE A 284 -13.20 22.53 -4.34
N SER A 285 -12.40 23.32 -5.03
CA SER A 285 -11.03 23.01 -5.39
C SER A 285 -10.13 22.74 -4.17
N THR A 286 -10.33 23.50 -3.09
CA THR A 286 -9.57 23.31 -1.85
C THR A 286 -9.93 21.99 -1.18
N VAL A 287 -11.23 21.70 -1.03
CA VAL A 287 -11.70 20.45 -0.39
C VAL A 287 -11.34 19.24 -1.26
N LEU A 288 -11.44 19.35 -2.58
CA LEU A 288 -11.01 18.31 -3.50
C LEU A 288 -9.51 18.00 -3.34
N THR A 289 -8.66 19.03 -3.17
CA THR A 289 -7.22 18.81 -2.94
C THR A 289 -6.98 18.03 -1.64
N PHE A 290 -7.69 18.34 -0.56
CA PHE A 290 -7.58 17.57 0.68
C PHE A 290 -8.17 16.15 0.55
N ALA A 291 -9.20 15.96 -0.26
CA ALA A 291 -9.70 14.63 -0.58
C ALA A 291 -8.64 13.78 -1.30
N TYR A 292 -7.84 14.37 -2.20
CA TYR A 292 -6.68 13.71 -2.80
C TYR A 292 -5.56 13.42 -1.78
N VAL A 293 -5.29 14.33 -0.84
CA VAL A 293 -4.34 14.08 0.26
C VAL A 293 -4.75 12.84 1.06
N ILE A 294 -6.02 12.74 1.43
CA ILE A 294 -6.56 11.59 2.17
C ILE A 294 -6.51 10.32 1.29
N PHE A 295 -6.84 10.43 0.02
CA PHE A 295 -6.74 9.34 -0.95
C PHE A 295 -5.33 8.75 -1.01
N TYR A 296 -4.29 9.59 -1.18
CA TYR A 296 -2.90 9.16 -1.23
C TYR A 296 -2.35 8.65 0.11
N ALA A 297 -2.94 9.07 1.24
CA ALA A 297 -2.57 8.57 2.55
C ALA A 297 -2.75 7.04 2.66
N ASN A 298 -3.66 6.43 1.88
CA ASN A 298 -3.82 4.98 1.81
C ASN A 298 -2.49 4.28 1.45
N SER A 299 -1.80 4.75 0.40
CA SER A 299 -0.52 4.17 -0.04
C SER A 299 0.61 4.34 0.98
N ALA A 300 0.55 5.36 1.84
CA ALA A 300 1.51 5.53 2.93
C ALA A 300 1.20 4.65 4.16
N VAL A 301 -0.08 4.33 4.40
CA VAL A 301 -0.53 3.52 5.56
C VAL A 301 -0.35 2.02 5.33
N ASP A 302 -0.53 1.54 4.10
CA ASP A 302 -0.49 0.13 3.74
C ASP A 302 0.79 -0.61 4.17
N PRO A 303 2.01 -0.10 4.00
CA PRO A 303 3.22 -0.79 4.43
C PRO A 303 3.29 -1.00 5.94
N TYR A 304 2.71 -0.12 6.76
CA TYR A 304 2.65 -0.28 8.21
C TYR A 304 1.66 -1.36 8.61
N ILE A 305 0.50 -1.43 7.94
CA ILE A 305 -0.52 -2.46 8.17
C ILE A 305 0.04 -3.84 7.79
N PHE A 306 0.57 -4.00 6.58
CA PHE A 306 1.07 -5.30 6.09
C PHE A 306 2.43 -5.67 6.68
N GLY A 307 3.25 -4.69 7.05
CA GLY A 307 4.51 -4.91 7.75
C GLY A 307 4.33 -5.64 9.08
N ALA A 308 3.20 -5.46 9.76
CA ALA A 308 2.88 -6.18 10.98
C ALA A 308 2.76 -7.71 10.79
N LEU A 309 2.59 -8.21 9.56
CA LEU A 309 2.56 -9.64 9.22
C LEU A 309 3.95 -10.24 8.99
N GLY A 310 4.93 -9.45 8.62
CA GLY A 310 6.29 -9.89 8.28
C GLY A 310 7.17 -10.04 9.51
N ARG A 311 7.76 -11.25 9.74
CA ARG A 311 8.74 -11.45 10.82
C ARG A 311 10.01 -10.61 10.61
N ARG A 312 10.44 -10.42 9.35
CA ARG A 312 11.62 -9.65 8.97
C ARG A 312 11.39 -8.16 8.99
N TYR A 313 10.16 -7.70 8.75
CA TYR A 313 9.80 -6.29 8.89
C TYR A 313 10.01 -5.80 10.33
N ASN A 314 9.64 -6.61 11.33
CA ASN A 314 9.95 -6.30 12.73
C ASN A 314 11.46 -6.27 13.00
N SER A 315 12.26 -7.08 12.30
CA SER A 315 13.73 -7.03 12.39
C SER A 315 14.30 -5.78 11.69
N CYS A 316 13.75 -5.37 10.56
CA CYS A 316 14.11 -4.10 9.90
C CYS A 316 13.69 -2.89 10.75
N ARG A 317 12.54 -2.93 11.42
CA ARG A 317 12.11 -1.90 12.36
C ARG A 317 13.03 -1.79 13.58
N CYS A 318 13.53 -2.92 14.08
CA CYS A 318 14.58 -2.93 15.11
C CYS A 318 15.91 -2.35 14.61
N LEU A 319 16.24 -2.55 13.32
CA LEU A 319 17.40 -1.93 12.67
C LEU A 319 17.20 -0.41 12.55
N TYR A 320 16.05 0.06 12.13
CA TYR A 320 15.71 1.50 12.07
C TYR A 320 15.74 2.14 13.47
N GLN A 321 15.13 1.51 14.47
CA GLN A 321 15.21 1.99 15.87
C GLN A 321 16.62 1.93 16.46
N ARG A 322 17.48 1.07 15.92
CA ARG A 322 18.89 0.97 16.31
C ARG A 322 19.76 1.98 15.56
N PHE A 323 19.39 2.31 14.32
CA PHE A 323 20.05 3.37 13.53
C PHE A 323 19.81 4.76 14.14
N ASP A 324 18.63 4.97 14.72
CA ASP A 324 18.27 6.22 15.42
C ASP A 324 18.98 6.35 16.79
N LYS A 325 19.46 5.25 17.37
CA LYS A 325 20.14 5.23 18.68
C LYS A 325 21.65 5.08 18.67
N SER A 326 22.26 4.71 17.54
CA SER A 326 23.73 4.57 17.45
C SER A 326 24.18 4.54 15.99
N GLY A 327 24.68 5.66 15.52
CA GLY A 327 25.44 5.71 14.26
C GLY A 327 26.70 4.87 14.34
N LEU A 328 26.66 3.62 14.07
CA LEU A 328 27.70 2.63 13.81
C LEU A 328 27.44 1.31 14.56
N THR A 329 26.95 0.29 13.92
CA THR A 329 27.39 -1.12 14.12
C THR A 329 26.56 -2.09 13.27
N ILE A 330 26.93 -2.29 12.01
CA ILE A 330 26.33 -3.32 11.12
C ILE A 330 26.97 -4.71 11.29
N ILE A 331 27.91 -4.92 12.18
CA ILE A 331 28.77 -6.13 12.20
C ILE A 331 28.37 -7.20 13.24
N PHE A 332 27.43 -6.98 14.16
CA PHE A 332 27.25 -7.88 15.32
C PHE A 332 26.07 -8.87 15.30
N SER A 333 25.17 -8.84 14.32
CA SER A 333 23.99 -9.73 14.30
C SER A 333 24.30 -11.18 13.93
N ASP A 334 25.37 -11.45 13.19
CA ASP A 334 25.69 -12.80 12.70
C ASP A 334 26.40 -13.66 13.77
N ARG A 335 27.12 -13.02 14.69
CA ARG A 335 27.84 -13.70 15.79
C ARG A 335 26.90 -14.27 16.86
N GLU A 336 25.81 -13.58 17.17
CA GLU A 336 24.80 -14.10 18.12
C GLU A 336 23.93 -15.22 17.52
N ARG A 337 23.65 -15.15 16.23
CA ARG A 337 22.98 -16.24 15.50
C ARG A 337 23.79 -17.53 15.51
N ARG A 338 25.10 -17.44 15.26
CA ARG A 338 26.04 -18.58 15.34
C ARG A 338 26.15 -19.13 16.76
N LYS A 339 26.16 -18.28 17.78
CA LYS A 339 26.13 -18.71 19.20
C LYS A 339 24.81 -19.39 19.60
N LYS A 340 23.67 -18.98 19.04
CA LYS A 340 22.36 -19.59 19.31
C LYS A 340 22.18 -20.92 18.60
N MET A 341 22.67 -21.06 17.36
CA MET A 341 22.73 -22.34 16.65
C MET A 341 23.69 -23.34 17.35
N ALA A 342 24.85 -22.91 17.77
CA ALA A 342 25.80 -23.75 18.50
C ALA A 342 25.26 -24.22 19.85
N ARG A 343 24.46 -23.39 20.55
CA ARG A 343 23.80 -23.78 21.82
C ARG A 343 22.66 -24.77 21.60
N ASN A 344 21.87 -24.62 20.54
CA ASN A 344 20.81 -25.57 20.19
C ASN A 344 21.39 -26.92 19.74
N TRP A 345 22.47 -26.89 18.96
CA TRP A 345 23.17 -28.12 18.53
C TRP A 345 23.78 -28.90 19.70
N LYS A 346 24.35 -28.19 20.72
CA LYS A 346 24.80 -28.81 21.96
C LYS A 346 23.66 -29.42 22.78
N ARG A 347 22.48 -28.81 22.78
CA ARG A 347 21.29 -29.34 23.48
C ARG A 347 20.71 -30.57 22.77
N GLU A 348 20.73 -30.63 21.44
CA GLU A 348 20.29 -31.81 20.68
C GLU A 348 21.22 -33.02 20.86
N LYS A 349 22.55 -32.79 20.92
CA LYS A 349 23.50 -33.87 21.22
C LYS A 349 23.42 -34.41 22.64
N LEU A 350 22.93 -33.63 23.61
CA LEU A 350 22.73 -34.07 25.01
C LEU A 350 21.37 -34.76 25.24
N ALA A 351 20.48 -34.71 24.23
CA ALA A 351 19.10 -35.22 24.34
C ALA A 351 18.88 -36.55 23.57
N THR A 352 19.91 -37.19 23.02
CA THR A 352 19.81 -38.53 22.46
C THR A 352 19.96 -39.57 23.60
N PRO A 353 18.89 -40.28 23.96
CA PRO A 353 18.98 -41.36 24.96
C PRO A 353 19.78 -42.51 24.36
N CYS A 354 20.79 -42.99 25.08
CA CYS A 354 21.43 -44.27 24.78
C CYS A 354 20.36 -45.38 24.94
N VAL A 355 20.07 -46.09 23.86
CA VAL A 355 19.25 -47.29 23.89
C VAL A 355 20.08 -48.39 24.56
N ASN A 356 19.46 -49.02 25.56
CA ASN A 356 20.00 -50.09 26.39
C ASN A 356 20.66 -51.22 25.58
N GLY A 357 21.88 -51.59 25.93
CA GLY A 357 22.47 -52.84 25.57
C GLY A 357 23.91 -52.82 25.08
N GLY A 358 24.85 -52.35 25.91
CA GLY A 358 26.28 -52.45 25.56
C GLY A 358 27.18 -51.77 26.60
N ARG A 359 28.29 -52.44 26.97
CA ARG A 359 29.20 -51.99 28.03
C ARG A 359 29.72 -50.57 27.85
N ALA A 360 29.84 -49.83 28.92
CA ALA A 360 30.12 -48.41 29.07
C ALA A 360 31.51 -47.90 28.59
N LYS A 361 32.14 -48.55 27.63
CA LYS A 361 33.48 -48.16 27.08
C LYS A 361 33.49 -47.68 25.63
N ASP A 362 32.43 -47.83 24.88
CA ASP A 362 32.42 -47.52 23.44
C ASP A 362 31.82 -46.18 23.01
N CYS A 363 31.49 -45.30 23.96
CA CYS A 363 30.88 -44.00 23.68
C CYS A 363 31.93 -42.86 23.49
N TYR A 364 33.22 -43.16 23.40
CA TYR A 364 34.26 -42.14 23.33
C TYR A 364 35.31 -42.47 22.26
N ASN A 365 34.95 -42.50 20.98
CA ASN A 365 35.94 -42.32 19.88
C ASN A 365 35.18 -42.10 18.56
N GLY A 366 34.91 -40.85 18.28
CA GLY A 366 34.43 -40.36 17.00
C GLY A 366 34.95 -38.95 16.77
N LYS A 367 36.26 -38.76 16.80
CA LYS A 367 36.88 -37.55 16.28
C LYS A 367 36.96 -37.65 14.76
N GLU A 368 35.89 -37.33 14.06
CA GLU A 368 36.01 -36.90 12.67
C GLU A 368 36.35 -35.39 12.65
N ARG A 369 37.60 -35.18 12.23
CA ARG A 369 38.14 -33.85 11.88
C ARG A 369 37.45 -33.39 10.61
N LEU A 370 36.40 -32.58 10.72
CA LEU A 370 35.95 -31.78 9.60
C LEU A 370 36.90 -30.59 9.44
N GLN A 371 37.80 -30.68 8.45
CA GLN A 371 38.55 -29.55 7.92
C GLN A 371 37.56 -28.54 7.35
N PHE A 372 37.49 -27.38 8.00
CA PHE A 372 36.84 -26.22 7.41
C PHE A 372 37.71 -25.72 6.25
N ASN A 373 37.24 -25.92 5.04
CA ASN A 373 37.81 -25.32 3.86
C ASN A 373 37.44 -23.83 3.81
N ASN A 374 38.42 -22.97 4.03
CA ASN A 374 38.33 -21.51 4.04
C ASN A 374 38.30 -20.90 2.62
N ASN A 375 37.64 -21.52 1.66
CA ASN A 375 37.55 -21.02 0.30
C ASN A 375 36.07 -20.72 -0.06
N PHE A 376 35.55 -19.59 0.43
CA PHE A 376 34.38 -18.95 -0.15
C PHE A 376 34.47 -17.42 0.06
N PHE A 377 35.55 -16.84 -0.42
CA PHE A 377 35.68 -15.43 -0.75
C PHE A 377 36.51 -15.31 -2.00
N GLY A 378 35.86 -15.22 -3.13
CA GLY A 378 36.50 -15.03 -4.41
C GLY A 378 35.46 -14.96 -5.52
N LEU A 379 34.73 -13.84 -5.63
CA LEU A 379 34.19 -13.39 -6.90
C LEU A 379 34.82 -12.02 -7.18
N VAL A 380 35.90 -12.16 -7.94
CA VAL A 380 36.64 -11.11 -8.60
C VAL A 380 35.72 -10.39 -9.60
N TYR A 381 35.69 -9.08 -9.49
CA TYR A 381 35.29 -8.19 -10.56
C TYR A 381 36.43 -8.24 -11.60
N GLU A 382 36.16 -8.78 -12.74
CA GLU A 382 36.96 -8.52 -13.97
C GLU A 382 36.08 -7.71 -14.93
N SER A 383 36.42 -6.43 -15.03
CA SER A 383 36.09 -5.59 -16.14
C SER A 383 36.96 -5.92 -17.32
N THR A 384 36.39 -6.17 -18.49
CA THR A 384 37.11 -6.01 -19.76
C THR A 384 36.13 -5.58 -20.86
N ILE A 385 36.40 -4.35 -21.35
CA ILE A 385 36.24 -3.76 -22.70
C ILE A 385 34.88 -3.89 -23.37
#